data_305f69d1a4464c5e993e9eb679e17b3b
#
_entry.id   305f69d1a4464c5e993e9eb679e17b3b
#
_cell.length_a   1.000
_cell.length_b   1.000
_cell.length_c   1.000
_cell.angle_alpha   90.00
_cell.angle_beta   90.00
_cell.angle_gamma   90.00
#
_symmetry.space_group_name_H-M   'P 1'
#
loop_
_entity.id
_entity.type
_entity.pdbx_description
1 polymer ?
#
loop_
_entity_poly.entity_id
_entity_poly.type
_entity_poly.pdbx_seq_one_letter_code
_entity_poly.pdbx_strand_id
1 'polypeptide(L)'
;MVLRYKLPPGYPQPLTDIIGELVALSPAVVVRAPDGRVVQVSADQVVALKTLGARPVASREIRALELAAADAWPGTEQTWIDGWLLRYGDGFTRRANAAAPLGRAHRIGDLYSGETLERLRAWYAERGRALTLLLPDRLGTAPEGWTTGGETLVMAADIGNLTLPDGTSIVEVTDRPGPDWLASYHYRGALLPEPALAVLSAVRDGRVAFGAVRGGAETLAITRAAITDAPDDRRWVGLAAVEVAQAHRRRGLGFLICGEMIRWGRDRGATHTYVQVEEDNAGAIALYRALGFVDHHRYRYATAPTP
;
A
#
# COMPACT_ATOMS: atom_id res chain seq x y z
N MET A 1 6.19 -14.87 18.26
CA MET A 1 7.37 -15.76 18.47
C MET A 1 6.98 -17.21 18.62
N VAL A 2 7.96 -18.16 18.63
CA VAL A 2 7.79 -19.55 19.04
C VAL A 2 8.57 -19.77 20.33
N LEU A 3 7.91 -20.27 21.37
CA LEU A 3 8.53 -20.75 22.57
C LEU A 3 8.42 -22.28 22.60
N ARG A 4 9.57 -22.96 22.57
CA ARG A 4 9.68 -24.41 22.82
C ARG A 4 10.04 -24.63 24.27
N TYR A 5 9.29 -25.47 24.96
CA TYR A 5 9.50 -25.75 26.39
C TYR A 5 9.20 -27.17 26.76
N LYS A 6 9.78 -27.60 27.90
CA LYS A 6 9.60 -28.94 28.49
C LYS A 6 8.24 -29.02 29.16
N LEU A 7 7.53 -30.11 28.91
CA LEU A 7 6.32 -30.48 29.67
C LEU A 7 6.66 -31.23 30.95
N PRO A 8 5.80 -31.17 31.99
CA PRO A 8 5.95 -31.99 33.17
C PRO A 8 5.98 -33.49 32.86
N PRO A 9 6.57 -34.33 33.74
CA PRO A 9 6.49 -35.77 33.58
C PRO A 9 5.06 -36.28 33.50
N GLY A 10 4.80 -37.27 32.62
CA GLY A 10 3.46 -37.85 32.41
C GLY A 10 2.78 -37.45 31.11
N TYR A 11 3.31 -36.50 30.37
CA TYR A 11 2.82 -36.19 29.02
C TYR A 11 3.45 -37.14 27.98
N PRO A 12 2.70 -37.53 26.92
CA PRO A 12 3.21 -38.41 25.85
C PRO A 12 4.44 -37.85 25.12
N GLN A 13 4.55 -36.52 25.07
CA GLN A 13 5.66 -35.81 24.44
C GLN A 13 6.41 -34.98 25.50
N PRO A 14 7.75 -35.01 25.51
CA PRO A 14 8.53 -34.27 26.52
C PRO A 14 8.61 -32.76 26.23
N LEU A 15 8.34 -32.33 25.00
CA LEU A 15 8.43 -30.94 24.53
C LEU A 15 7.15 -30.52 23.84
N THR A 16 6.85 -29.22 23.92
CA THR A 16 5.77 -28.60 23.15
C THR A 16 6.18 -27.22 22.71
N ASP A 17 5.45 -26.69 21.70
CA ASP A 17 5.65 -25.36 21.18
C ASP A 17 4.39 -24.50 21.40
N ILE A 18 4.56 -23.23 21.75
CA ILE A 18 3.52 -22.22 21.69
C ILE A 18 3.97 -21.09 20.76
N ILE A 19 3.05 -20.69 19.86
CA ILE A 19 3.22 -19.53 19.00
C ILE A 19 2.37 -18.39 19.57
N GLY A 20 2.96 -17.22 19.76
CA GLY A 20 2.23 -16.07 20.30
C GLY A 20 3.09 -14.83 20.47
N GLU A 21 2.52 -13.87 21.19
CA GLU A 21 3.17 -12.63 21.60
C GLU A 21 3.94 -12.84 22.91
N LEU A 22 5.18 -12.35 22.99
CA LEU A 22 5.93 -12.33 24.24
C LEU A 22 5.40 -11.22 25.13
N VAL A 23 4.88 -11.60 26.29
CA VAL A 23 4.34 -10.67 27.29
C VAL A 23 5.39 -10.31 28.34
N ALA A 24 6.20 -11.29 28.77
CA ALA A 24 7.27 -11.11 29.74
C ALA A 24 8.40 -12.12 29.54
N LEU A 25 9.61 -11.74 29.94
CA LEU A 25 10.81 -12.63 29.95
C LEU A 25 11.26 -13.02 31.35
N SER A 26 10.91 -12.26 32.37
CA SER A 26 11.33 -12.48 33.75
C SER A 26 10.16 -12.14 34.70
N PRO A 27 9.99 -12.87 35.83
CA PRO A 27 10.77 -14.01 36.31
C PRO A 27 10.50 -15.31 35.56
N ALA A 28 9.49 -15.36 34.71
CA ALA A 28 9.18 -16.47 33.80
C ALA A 28 8.91 -15.95 32.39
N VAL A 29 9.08 -16.79 31.37
CA VAL A 29 8.70 -16.48 30.01
C VAL A 29 7.19 -16.62 29.89
N VAL A 30 6.51 -15.52 29.54
CA VAL A 30 5.06 -15.48 29.38
C VAL A 30 4.74 -15.19 27.90
N VAL A 31 3.99 -16.09 27.26
CA VAL A 31 3.55 -15.99 25.87
C VAL A 31 2.04 -16.04 25.80
N ARG A 32 1.43 -15.06 25.10
CA ARG A 32 -0.01 -15.03 24.80
C ARG A 32 -0.23 -15.57 23.39
N ALA A 33 -0.96 -16.67 23.28
CA ALA A 33 -1.37 -17.22 21.99
C ALA A 33 -2.45 -16.37 21.29
N PRO A 34 -2.64 -16.51 19.97
CA PRO A 34 -3.67 -15.76 19.23
C PRO A 34 -5.12 -16.01 19.68
N ASP A 35 -5.37 -17.16 20.31
CA ASP A 35 -6.66 -17.53 20.93
C ASP A 35 -6.87 -16.88 22.31
N GLY A 36 -5.95 -16.04 22.77
CA GLY A 36 -5.96 -15.39 24.08
C GLY A 36 -5.39 -16.22 25.22
N ARG A 37 -5.07 -17.49 25.01
CA ARG A 37 -4.47 -18.35 26.03
C ARG A 37 -3.07 -17.84 26.40
N VAL A 38 -2.83 -17.72 27.70
CA VAL A 38 -1.54 -17.28 28.24
C VAL A 38 -0.82 -18.50 28.80
N VAL A 39 0.42 -18.71 28.37
CA VAL A 39 1.31 -19.77 28.90
C VAL A 39 2.49 -19.11 29.55
N GLN A 40 2.74 -19.52 30.81
CA GLN A 40 3.87 -19.10 31.62
C GLN A 40 4.81 -20.26 31.80
N VAL A 41 6.09 -20.10 31.49
CA VAL A 41 7.10 -21.13 31.49
C VAL A 41 8.31 -20.65 32.31
N SER A 42 8.74 -21.44 33.26
CA SER A 42 9.95 -21.16 34.06
C SER A 42 11.20 -21.20 33.15
N ALA A 43 12.20 -20.40 33.48
CA ALA A 43 13.39 -20.26 32.62
C ALA A 43 14.13 -21.61 32.40
N ASP A 44 14.14 -22.49 33.38
CA ASP A 44 14.76 -23.83 33.33
C ASP A 44 14.00 -24.82 32.40
N GLN A 45 12.75 -24.57 32.16
CA GLN A 45 11.93 -25.35 31.23
C GLN A 45 12.02 -24.87 29.79
N VAL A 46 12.52 -23.64 29.53
CA VAL A 46 12.67 -23.09 28.18
C VAL A 46 13.77 -23.84 27.44
N VAL A 47 13.44 -24.41 26.31
CA VAL A 47 14.39 -25.08 25.40
C VAL A 47 14.86 -24.14 24.32
N ALA A 48 13.93 -23.37 23.72
CA ALA A 48 14.24 -22.38 22.70
C ALA A 48 13.18 -21.26 22.66
N LEU A 49 13.64 -20.05 22.44
CA LEU A 49 12.80 -18.90 22.18
C LEU A 49 13.24 -18.31 20.84
N LYS A 50 12.36 -18.37 19.84
CA LYS A 50 12.67 -17.90 18.48
C LYS A 50 11.68 -16.83 18.05
N THR A 51 12.19 -15.68 17.62
CA THR A 51 11.36 -14.70 16.91
C THR A 51 10.90 -15.30 15.58
N LEU A 52 9.59 -15.33 15.36
CA LEU A 52 9.09 -15.53 14.00
C LEU A 52 9.30 -14.21 13.27
N GLY A 53 9.95 -14.27 12.12
CA GLY A 53 9.91 -13.19 11.16
C GLY A 53 8.45 -12.83 10.82
N ALA A 54 8.19 -11.62 10.38
CA ALA A 54 6.88 -11.24 9.91
C ALA A 54 6.35 -12.30 8.93
N ARG A 55 5.08 -12.70 9.09
CA ARG A 55 4.45 -13.66 8.19
C ARG A 55 4.53 -13.11 6.76
N PRO A 56 5.05 -13.86 5.79
CA PRO A 56 5.05 -13.40 4.41
C PRO A 56 3.63 -13.10 3.96
N VAL A 57 3.42 -11.94 3.36
CA VAL A 57 2.12 -11.54 2.82
C VAL A 57 1.72 -12.51 1.71
N ALA A 58 0.54 -13.10 1.79
CA ALA A 58 0.08 -14.07 0.80
C ALA A 58 -0.35 -13.38 -0.52
N SER A 59 -0.24 -14.08 -1.64
CA SER A 59 -0.64 -13.55 -2.97
C SER A 59 -2.09 -13.04 -3.00
N ARG A 60 -2.99 -13.67 -2.24
CA ARG A 60 -4.38 -13.20 -2.12
C ARG A 60 -4.49 -11.83 -1.44
N GLU A 61 -3.65 -11.57 -0.44
CA GLU A 61 -3.62 -10.29 0.30
C GLU A 61 -3.01 -9.19 -0.57
N ILE A 62 -1.95 -9.51 -1.33
CA ILE A 62 -1.38 -8.61 -2.33
C ILE A 62 -2.44 -8.24 -3.36
N ARG A 63 -3.13 -9.24 -3.93
CA ARG A 63 -4.18 -9.00 -4.93
C ARG A 63 -5.33 -8.16 -4.37
N ALA A 64 -5.76 -8.43 -3.14
CA ALA A 64 -6.86 -7.69 -2.51
C ALA A 64 -6.49 -6.20 -2.33
N LEU A 65 -5.29 -5.91 -1.82
CA LEU A 65 -4.82 -4.53 -1.67
C LEU A 65 -4.63 -3.85 -3.03
N GLU A 66 -4.03 -4.52 -4.01
CA GLU A 66 -3.82 -3.95 -5.35
C GLU A 66 -5.13 -3.66 -6.09
N LEU A 67 -6.20 -4.45 -5.87
CA LEU A 67 -7.54 -4.15 -6.38
C LEU A 67 -8.11 -2.88 -5.73
N ALA A 68 -8.06 -2.78 -4.40
CA ALA A 68 -8.46 -1.57 -3.70
C ALA A 68 -7.64 -0.34 -4.14
N ALA A 69 -6.33 -0.52 -4.34
CA ALA A 69 -5.45 0.54 -4.83
C ALA A 69 -5.74 0.93 -6.29
N ALA A 70 -6.18 -0.02 -7.11
CA ALA A 70 -6.61 0.26 -8.48
C ALA A 70 -7.91 1.06 -8.52
N ASP A 71 -8.87 0.76 -7.67
CA ASP A 71 -10.12 1.52 -7.54
C ASP A 71 -9.90 2.90 -6.90
N ALA A 72 -8.90 3.03 -6.03
CA ALA A 72 -8.48 4.33 -5.49
C ALA A 72 -7.74 5.21 -6.51
N TRP A 73 -7.18 4.63 -7.58
CA TRP A 73 -6.46 5.33 -8.65
C TRP A 73 -6.78 4.70 -10.02
N PRO A 74 -8.04 4.76 -10.47
CA PRO A 74 -8.51 4.01 -11.64
C PRO A 74 -8.01 4.56 -12.98
N GLY A 75 -7.48 5.81 -13.02
CA GLY A 75 -7.33 6.56 -14.24
C GLY A 75 -8.66 7.17 -14.67
N THR A 76 -8.79 7.46 -15.95
CA THR A 76 -10.03 7.96 -16.59
C THR A 76 -10.80 6.83 -17.28
N GLU A 77 -10.10 5.77 -17.66
CA GLU A 77 -10.67 4.54 -18.22
C GLU A 77 -10.08 3.29 -17.55
N GLN A 78 -10.90 2.25 -17.43
CA GLN A 78 -10.51 0.98 -16.86
C GLN A 78 -11.25 -0.17 -17.55
N THR A 79 -10.54 -1.26 -17.87
CA THR A 79 -11.16 -2.47 -18.46
C THR A 79 -10.38 -3.72 -18.06
N TRP A 80 -11.01 -4.89 -18.28
CA TRP A 80 -10.41 -6.20 -18.05
C TRP A 80 -10.19 -6.94 -19.36
N ILE A 81 -8.98 -7.47 -19.56
CA ILE A 81 -8.63 -8.36 -20.66
C ILE A 81 -7.85 -9.54 -20.08
N ASP A 82 -8.35 -10.75 -20.22
CA ASP A 82 -7.68 -12.02 -19.89
C ASP A 82 -7.02 -12.05 -18.50
N GLY A 83 -7.69 -11.49 -17.49
CA GLY A 83 -7.16 -11.42 -16.12
C GLY A 83 -6.24 -10.23 -15.83
N TRP A 84 -6.00 -9.38 -16.80
CA TRP A 84 -5.31 -8.11 -16.63
C TRP A 84 -6.31 -6.97 -16.42
N LEU A 85 -6.07 -6.14 -15.43
CA LEU A 85 -6.75 -4.87 -15.24
C LEU A 85 -5.95 -3.78 -15.96
N LEU A 86 -6.53 -3.19 -17.01
CA LEU A 86 -5.94 -2.12 -17.78
C LEU A 86 -6.48 -0.78 -17.28
N ARG A 87 -5.61 0.19 -17.14
CA ARG A 87 -5.96 1.55 -16.74
C ARG A 87 -5.36 2.55 -17.71
N TYR A 88 -6.10 3.61 -18.01
CA TYR A 88 -5.65 4.71 -18.81
C TYR A 88 -5.96 6.03 -18.09
N GLY A 89 -5.00 6.93 -18.03
CA GLY A 89 -5.07 8.24 -17.37
C GLY A 89 -4.38 9.31 -18.21
N ASP A 90 -4.50 9.19 -19.51
CA ASP A 90 -3.96 10.16 -20.49
C ASP A 90 -2.47 10.50 -20.26
N GLY A 91 -1.70 9.51 -19.82
CA GLY A 91 -0.27 9.65 -19.55
C GLY A 91 0.07 10.27 -18.20
N PHE A 92 -0.89 10.78 -17.46
CA PHE A 92 -0.62 11.24 -16.12
C PHE A 92 -0.49 10.06 -15.17
N THR A 93 0.63 9.97 -14.49
CA THR A 93 1.16 8.90 -13.65
C THR A 93 1.32 7.55 -14.35
N ARG A 94 2.43 6.86 -14.06
CA ARG A 94 2.68 5.52 -14.61
C ARG A 94 1.61 4.52 -14.15
N ARG A 95 1.18 4.62 -12.88
CA ARG A 95 0.20 3.73 -12.27
C ARG A 95 -1.18 3.80 -12.92
N ALA A 96 -1.63 4.98 -13.36
CA ALA A 96 -2.88 5.14 -14.08
C ALA A 96 -2.80 4.74 -15.57
N ASN A 97 -1.62 4.34 -16.06
CA ASN A 97 -1.37 3.99 -17.46
C ASN A 97 -0.63 2.65 -17.56
N ALA A 98 -1.07 1.66 -16.81
CA ALA A 98 -0.45 0.34 -16.78
C ALA A 98 -1.48 -0.77 -16.61
N ALA A 99 -1.18 -1.94 -17.19
CA ALA A 99 -1.92 -3.17 -17.00
C ALA A 99 -1.36 -3.96 -15.82
N ALA A 100 -2.21 -4.47 -14.93
CA ALA A 100 -1.84 -5.26 -13.76
C ALA A 100 -2.56 -6.62 -13.75
N PRO A 101 -1.87 -7.76 -13.42
CA PRO A 101 -2.44 -9.11 -13.46
C PRO A 101 -3.23 -9.41 -12.18
N LEU A 102 -4.35 -8.70 -11.97
CA LEU A 102 -5.14 -8.75 -10.75
C LEU A 102 -6.34 -9.70 -10.80
N GLY A 103 -6.69 -10.22 -11.98
CA GLY A 103 -7.74 -11.20 -12.15
C GLY A 103 -7.34 -12.60 -11.69
N ARG A 104 -8.33 -13.47 -11.57
CA ARG A 104 -8.10 -14.92 -11.40
C ARG A 104 -7.84 -15.52 -12.78
N ALA A 105 -6.59 -15.80 -13.10
CA ALA A 105 -6.26 -16.60 -14.27
C ALA A 105 -6.57 -18.07 -13.99
N HIS A 106 -7.20 -18.76 -14.94
CA HIS A 106 -7.39 -20.22 -14.84
C HIS A 106 -6.06 -20.98 -14.89
N ARG A 107 -5.05 -20.40 -15.59
CA ARG A 107 -3.66 -20.86 -15.62
C ARG A 107 -2.73 -19.63 -15.69
N ILE A 108 -1.61 -19.68 -14.97
CA ILE A 108 -0.61 -18.59 -14.97
C ILE A 108 -0.04 -18.37 -16.38
N GLY A 109 0.07 -19.43 -17.20
CA GLY A 109 0.55 -19.35 -18.60
C GLY A 109 -0.34 -18.52 -19.53
N ASP A 110 -1.65 -18.46 -19.26
CA ASP A 110 -2.60 -17.75 -20.11
C ASP A 110 -2.43 -16.22 -20.01
N LEU A 111 -1.95 -15.70 -18.85
CA LEU A 111 -1.67 -14.28 -18.67
C LEU A 111 -0.63 -13.72 -19.66
N TYR A 112 0.33 -14.54 -20.08
CA TYR A 112 1.45 -14.13 -20.92
C TYR A 112 1.42 -14.78 -22.31
N SER A 113 0.28 -15.32 -22.74
CA SER A 113 0.15 -15.82 -24.10
C SER A 113 0.40 -14.69 -25.11
N GLY A 114 0.95 -15.03 -26.28
CA GLY A 114 1.17 -14.05 -27.35
C GLY A 114 -0.12 -13.30 -27.70
N GLU A 115 -1.24 -14.01 -27.77
CA GLU A 115 -2.56 -13.45 -28.05
C GLU A 115 -2.99 -12.44 -26.96
N THR A 116 -2.85 -12.79 -25.69
CA THR A 116 -3.17 -11.87 -24.58
C THR A 116 -2.32 -10.60 -24.67
N LEU A 117 -0.99 -10.73 -24.82
CA LEU A 117 -0.10 -9.57 -24.90
C LEU A 117 -0.42 -8.69 -26.13
N GLU A 118 -0.79 -9.27 -27.27
CA GLU A 118 -1.22 -8.51 -28.45
C GLU A 118 -2.52 -7.72 -28.18
N ARG A 119 -3.50 -8.32 -27.50
CA ARG A 119 -4.75 -7.62 -27.12
C ARG A 119 -4.47 -6.48 -26.16
N LEU A 120 -3.56 -6.65 -25.19
CA LEU A 120 -3.13 -5.57 -24.31
C LEU A 120 -2.45 -4.43 -25.09
N ARG A 121 -1.53 -4.77 -26.02
CA ARG A 121 -0.83 -3.79 -26.86
C ARG A 121 -1.82 -3.01 -27.72
N ALA A 122 -2.75 -3.69 -28.37
CA ALA A 122 -3.78 -3.08 -29.21
C ALA A 122 -4.61 -2.05 -28.43
N TRP A 123 -5.06 -2.42 -27.22
CA TRP A 123 -5.85 -1.53 -26.37
C TRP A 123 -5.10 -0.24 -26.01
N TYR A 124 -3.81 -0.33 -25.65
CA TYR A 124 -2.99 0.86 -25.36
C TYR A 124 -2.63 1.65 -26.62
N ALA A 125 -2.36 0.97 -27.73
CA ALA A 125 -2.04 1.62 -29.02
C ALA A 125 -3.19 2.47 -29.55
N GLU A 126 -4.45 2.04 -29.40
CA GLU A 126 -5.64 2.82 -29.74
C GLU A 126 -5.71 4.16 -28.95
N ARG A 127 -5.02 4.24 -27.82
CA ARG A 127 -4.91 5.43 -26.93
C ARG A 127 -3.58 6.16 -27.08
N GLY A 128 -2.81 5.85 -28.13
CA GLY A 128 -1.50 6.44 -28.40
C GLY A 128 -0.43 6.15 -27.35
N ARG A 129 -0.54 4.99 -26.66
CA ARG A 129 0.38 4.59 -25.59
C ARG A 129 1.04 3.24 -25.85
N ALA A 130 2.29 3.12 -25.41
CA ALA A 130 2.94 1.84 -25.34
C ALA A 130 2.45 1.04 -24.12
N LEU A 131 2.35 -0.29 -24.27
CA LEU A 131 2.01 -1.18 -23.17
C LEU A 131 3.06 -1.11 -22.07
N THR A 132 2.60 -0.80 -20.87
CA THR A 132 3.36 -0.90 -19.62
C THR A 132 2.64 -1.89 -18.70
N LEU A 133 3.38 -2.86 -18.17
CA LEU A 133 2.87 -3.79 -17.15
C LEU A 133 3.24 -3.26 -15.76
N LEU A 134 2.32 -3.32 -14.81
CA LEU A 134 2.54 -3.15 -13.39
C LEU A 134 2.50 -4.54 -12.76
N LEU A 135 3.62 -4.97 -12.19
CA LEU A 135 3.84 -6.35 -11.76
C LEU A 135 4.07 -6.42 -10.25
N PRO A 136 3.00 -6.65 -9.46
CA PRO A 136 3.15 -6.90 -8.03
C PRO A 136 3.87 -8.22 -7.77
N ASP A 137 4.66 -8.26 -6.71
CA ASP A 137 5.33 -9.47 -6.24
C ASP A 137 4.37 -10.66 -6.18
N ARG A 138 4.81 -11.84 -6.63
CA ARG A 138 4.04 -13.10 -6.65
C ARG A 138 2.76 -13.10 -7.49
N LEU A 139 2.39 -11.99 -8.13
CA LEU A 139 1.23 -11.95 -9.03
C LEU A 139 1.65 -11.95 -10.50
N GLY A 140 2.82 -11.40 -10.80
CA GLY A 140 3.34 -11.37 -12.16
C GLY A 140 4.86 -11.26 -12.22
N THR A 141 5.41 -11.65 -13.37
CA THR A 141 6.82 -11.54 -13.72
C THR A 141 6.96 -10.83 -15.06
N ALA A 142 8.07 -10.13 -15.28
CA ALA A 142 8.31 -9.52 -16.58
C ALA A 142 8.51 -10.59 -17.65
N PRO A 143 7.91 -10.44 -18.86
CA PRO A 143 8.25 -11.30 -19.99
C PRO A 143 9.74 -11.19 -20.33
N GLU A 144 10.27 -12.24 -20.97
CA GLU A 144 11.67 -12.27 -21.39
C GLU A 144 11.97 -11.09 -22.35
N GLY A 145 13.13 -10.45 -22.14
CA GLY A 145 13.58 -9.32 -22.93
C GLY A 145 12.92 -7.98 -22.60
N TRP A 146 11.96 -7.91 -21.64
CA TRP A 146 11.37 -6.65 -21.23
C TRP A 146 12.24 -5.91 -20.22
N THR A 147 12.28 -4.57 -20.35
CA THR A 147 12.99 -3.70 -19.40
C THR A 147 12.13 -3.47 -18.17
N THR A 148 12.72 -3.72 -16.98
CA THR A 148 12.04 -3.48 -15.70
C THR A 148 12.61 -2.25 -14.98
N GLY A 149 11.77 -1.60 -14.17
CA GLY A 149 12.20 -0.47 -13.33
C GLY A 149 11.05 0.19 -12.59
N GLY A 150 11.35 1.24 -11.85
CA GLY A 150 10.36 1.96 -11.04
C GLY A 150 9.85 1.12 -9.88
N GLU A 151 10.80 0.48 -9.17
CA GLU A 151 10.52 -0.31 -7.97
C GLU A 151 9.77 0.55 -6.95
N THR A 152 8.62 0.04 -6.53
CA THR A 152 7.73 0.73 -5.60
C THR A 152 7.44 -0.19 -4.43
N LEU A 153 7.68 0.32 -3.23
CA LEU A 153 7.32 -0.33 -1.99
C LEU A 153 5.87 0.04 -1.64
N VAL A 154 5.04 -0.97 -1.44
CA VAL A 154 3.70 -0.82 -0.86
C VAL A 154 3.81 -1.07 0.62
N MET A 155 3.50 -0.07 1.42
CA MET A 155 3.47 -0.17 2.87
C MET A 155 2.02 -0.09 3.34
N ALA A 156 1.68 -0.86 4.37
CA ALA A 156 0.31 -0.95 4.87
C ALA A 156 0.29 -1.09 6.40
N ALA A 157 -0.86 -0.76 6.98
CA ALA A 157 -1.10 -0.97 8.40
C ALA A 157 -2.60 -1.13 8.69
N ASP A 158 -2.93 -1.84 9.77
CA ASP A 158 -4.19 -1.68 10.47
C ASP A 158 -4.19 -0.31 11.17
N ILE A 159 -5.23 0.48 10.96
CA ILE A 159 -5.32 1.84 11.51
C ILE A 159 -5.29 1.83 13.05
N GLY A 160 -5.81 0.77 13.68
CA GLY A 160 -5.78 0.60 15.12
C GLY A 160 -4.37 0.48 15.71
N ASN A 161 -3.40 0.11 14.90
CA ASN A 161 -2.00 -0.06 15.33
C ASN A 161 -1.11 1.14 15.03
N LEU A 162 -1.66 2.22 14.47
CA LEU A 162 -0.89 3.40 14.08
C LEU A 162 -0.71 4.39 15.22
N THR A 163 0.42 5.05 15.23
CA THR A 163 0.66 6.24 16.04
C THR A 163 0.17 7.48 15.26
N LEU A 164 -1.06 7.90 15.54
CA LEU A 164 -1.62 9.10 14.89
C LEU A 164 -1.32 10.37 15.72
N PRO A 165 -1.15 11.54 15.08
CA PRO A 165 -0.90 12.78 15.79
C PRO A 165 -2.06 13.13 16.74
N ASP A 166 -1.74 13.67 17.91
CA ASP A 166 -2.74 14.13 18.88
C ASP A 166 -3.14 15.59 18.61
N GLY A 167 -4.26 16.00 19.19
CA GLY A 167 -4.73 17.38 19.19
C GLY A 167 -5.80 17.71 18.16
N THR A 168 -6.12 19.00 18.06
CA THR A 168 -7.12 19.51 17.10
C THR A 168 -6.52 19.53 15.69
N SER A 169 -7.29 19.02 14.72
CA SER A 169 -6.86 19.05 13.33
C SER A 169 -6.74 20.47 12.80
N ILE A 170 -5.62 20.74 12.13
CA ILE A 170 -5.39 21.97 11.35
C ILE A 170 -5.42 21.67 9.84
N VAL A 171 -5.84 20.47 9.46
CA VAL A 171 -5.93 20.06 8.05
C VAL A 171 -7.30 20.41 7.52
N GLU A 172 -7.32 21.23 6.51
CA GLU A 172 -8.53 21.48 5.70
C GLU A 172 -8.76 20.29 4.78
N VAL A 173 -9.95 19.72 4.81
CA VAL A 173 -10.32 18.55 3.99
C VAL A 173 -11.45 18.92 3.04
N THR A 174 -11.22 18.77 1.74
CA THR A 174 -12.18 19.06 0.68
C THR A 174 -12.41 17.82 -0.20
N ASP A 175 -13.55 17.76 -0.89
CA ASP A 175 -13.88 16.69 -1.85
C ASP A 175 -13.27 16.91 -3.26
N ARG A 176 -12.71 18.11 -3.49
CA ARG A 176 -12.01 18.48 -4.73
C ARG A 176 -10.76 19.28 -4.43
N PRO A 177 -9.70 19.14 -5.25
CA PRO A 177 -8.49 19.93 -5.07
C PRO A 177 -8.74 21.37 -5.54
N GLY A 178 -8.47 22.35 -4.68
CA GLY A 178 -8.49 23.74 -5.05
C GLY A 178 -7.25 24.18 -5.83
N PRO A 179 -7.24 25.42 -6.39
CA PRO A 179 -6.10 25.93 -7.16
C PRO A 179 -4.77 25.87 -6.40
N ASP A 180 -4.78 26.25 -5.10
CA ASP A 180 -3.57 26.27 -4.28
C ASP A 180 -3.07 24.85 -4.00
N TRP A 181 -3.98 23.87 -3.84
CA TRP A 181 -3.63 22.46 -3.69
C TRP A 181 -2.95 21.96 -4.98
N LEU A 182 -3.52 22.25 -6.13
CA LEU A 182 -2.97 21.87 -7.44
C LEU A 182 -1.62 22.53 -7.71
N ALA A 183 -1.46 23.81 -7.35
CA ALA A 183 -0.20 24.55 -7.47
C ALA A 183 0.90 23.99 -6.55
N SER A 184 0.51 23.37 -5.41
CA SER A 184 1.44 22.78 -4.46
C SER A 184 1.84 21.35 -4.81
N TYR A 185 1.16 20.69 -5.76
CA TYR A 185 1.49 19.33 -6.18
C TYR A 185 2.41 19.34 -7.40
N HIS A 186 3.65 18.91 -7.20
CA HIS A 186 4.68 18.87 -8.25
C HIS A 186 4.95 17.41 -8.64
N TYR A 187 4.22 16.91 -9.62
CA TYR A 187 4.46 15.57 -10.13
C TYR A 187 5.85 15.50 -10.81
N ARG A 188 6.79 14.77 -10.18
CA ARG A 188 8.19 14.67 -10.62
C ARG A 188 8.88 16.02 -10.82
N GLY A 189 8.53 17.01 -9.99
CA GLY A 189 9.13 18.35 -10.05
C GLY A 189 8.61 19.24 -11.18
N ALA A 190 7.57 18.84 -11.91
CA ALA A 190 6.94 19.61 -12.98
C ALA A 190 5.53 20.08 -12.61
N LEU A 191 5.03 21.08 -13.32
CA LEU A 191 3.62 21.50 -13.25
C LEU A 191 2.71 20.36 -13.72
N LEU A 192 1.50 20.31 -13.15
CA LEU A 192 0.51 19.30 -13.49
C LEU A 192 0.05 19.49 -14.95
N PRO A 193 0.02 18.41 -15.76
CA PRO A 193 -0.58 18.44 -17.09
C PRO A 193 -2.11 18.56 -17.01
N GLU A 194 -2.73 18.99 -18.09
CA GLU A 194 -4.18 19.19 -18.16
C GLU A 194 -5.01 17.97 -17.70
N PRO A 195 -4.68 16.71 -18.05
CA PRO A 195 -5.46 15.55 -17.61
C PRO A 195 -5.28 15.19 -16.13
N ALA A 196 -4.36 15.82 -15.41
CA ALA A 196 -4.06 15.48 -14.02
C ALA A 196 -5.28 15.62 -13.10
N LEU A 197 -6.09 16.66 -13.28
CA LEU A 197 -7.27 16.92 -12.45
C LEU A 197 -8.30 15.77 -12.54
N ALA A 198 -8.54 15.26 -13.73
CA ALA A 198 -9.45 14.13 -13.93
C ALA A 198 -8.96 12.87 -13.19
N VAL A 199 -7.68 12.51 -13.34
CA VAL A 199 -7.08 11.36 -12.68
C VAL A 199 -7.02 11.53 -11.16
N LEU A 200 -6.65 12.73 -10.68
CA LEU A 200 -6.60 13.03 -9.24
C LEU A 200 -7.98 12.94 -8.58
N SER A 201 -9.03 13.32 -9.29
CA SER A 201 -10.40 13.32 -8.78
C SER A 201 -11.09 11.96 -8.95
N ALA A 202 -10.52 11.05 -9.74
CA ALA A 202 -11.11 9.75 -10.01
C ALA A 202 -10.96 8.81 -8.80
N VAL A 203 -12.05 8.14 -8.49
CA VAL A 203 -12.13 6.99 -7.57
C VAL A 203 -13.29 6.12 -8.04
N ARG A 204 -13.14 4.81 -7.95
CA ARG A 204 -14.19 3.85 -8.31
C ARG A 204 -14.78 3.25 -7.05
N ASP A 205 -16.12 3.23 -6.98
CA ASP A 205 -16.88 2.63 -5.86
C ASP A 205 -16.35 3.05 -4.46
N GLY A 206 -15.95 4.34 -4.35
CA GLY A 206 -15.27 4.83 -3.15
C GLY A 206 -15.47 6.31 -2.88
N ARG A 207 -14.61 6.88 -2.05
CA ARG A 207 -14.58 8.30 -1.71
C ARG A 207 -13.17 8.85 -1.85
N VAL A 208 -13.04 10.08 -2.35
CA VAL A 208 -11.78 10.80 -2.40
C VAL A 208 -11.88 12.09 -1.59
N ALA A 209 -10.76 12.49 -0.99
CA ALA A 209 -10.62 13.78 -0.34
C ALA A 209 -9.20 14.32 -0.50
N PHE A 210 -9.09 15.63 -0.37
CA PHE A 210 -7.86 16.39 -0.52
C PHE A 210 -7.60 17.16 0.75
N GLY A 211 -6.49 16.83 1.43
CA GLY A 211 -6.04 17.50 2.64
C GLY A 211 -5.05 18.61 2.32
N ALA A 212 -5.14 19.73 3.03
CA ALA A 212 -4.17 20.81 3.00
C ALA A 212 -3.89 21.35 4.40
N VAL A 213 -2.63 21.65 4.67
CA VAL A 213 -2.21 22.45 5.84
C VAL A 213 -1.83 23.85 5.33
N ARG A 214 -2.42 24.88 5.90
CA ARG A 214 -2.16 26.27 5.52
C ARG A 214 -1.43 27.03 6.63
N GLY A 215 -0.57 27.97 6.21
CA GLY A 215 0.08 28.96 7.07
C GLY A 215 -0.17 30.35 6.52
N GLY A 216 -1.29 30.98 6.92
CA GLY A 216 -1.74 32.21 6.27
C GLY A 216 -2.18 31.96 4.82
N ALA A 217 -1.56 32.65 3.86
CA ALA A 217 -1.85 32.48 2.44
C ALA A 217 -1.07 31.33 1.78
N GLU A 218 -0.10 30.72 2.49
CA GLU A 218 0.77 29.67 1.95
C GLU A 218 0.19 28.29 2.23
N THR A 219 0.27 27.37 1.25
CA THR A 219 0.01 25.95 1.43
C THR A 219 1.30 25.24 1.84
N LEU A 220 1.35 24.74 3.07
CA LEU A 220 2.54 24.14 3.68
C LEU A 220 2.69 22.65 3.39
N ALA A 221 1.56 21.93 3.30
CA ALA A 221 1.53 20.52 2.99
C ALA A 221 0.20 20.15 2.32
N ILE A 222 0.23 19.14 1.47
CA ILE A 222 -0.94 18.57 0.81
C ILE A 222 -0.90 17.04 0.84
N THR A 223 -2.06 16.43 0.71
CA THR A 223 -2.21 15.01 0.41
C THR A 223 -3.58 14.70 -0.19
N ARG A 224 -3.66 13.62 -0.94
CA ARG A 224 -4.90 13.01 -1.42
C ARG A 224 -5.14 11.72 -0.66
N ALA A 225 -6.36 11.48 -0.18
CA ALA A 225 -6.80 10.23 0.38
C ALA A 225 -7.96 9.65 -0.42
N ALA A 226 -7.97 8.33 -0.61
CA ALA A 226 -9.12 7.66 -1.22
C ALA A 226 -9.50 6.44 -0.39
N ILE A 227 -10.80 6.26 -0.15
CA ILE A 227 -11.37 5.09 0.54
C ILE A 227 -11.95 4.16 -0.50
N THR A 228 -11.54 2.89 -0.47
CA THR A 228 -12.04 1.82 -1.34
C THR A 228 -12.12 0.51 -0.58
N ASP A 229 -12.97 -0.40 -1.04
CA ASP A 229 -13.14 -1.71 -0.45
C ASP A 229 -12.31 -2.76 -1.21
N ALA A 230 -11.72 -3.69 -0.47
CA ALA A 230 -11.03 -4.84 -1.05
C ALA A 230 -11.93 -6.08 -1.04
N PRO A 231 -11.68 -7.07 -1.92
CA PRO A 231 -12.46 -8.31 -1.98
C PRO A 231 -12.36 -9.22 -0.74
N ASP A 232 -11.53 -8.87 0.22
CA ASP A 232 -11.34 -9.57 1.49
C ASP A 232 -12.02 -8.84 2.66
N ASP A 233 -13.02 -8.01 2.36
CA ASP A 233 -13.84 -7.22 3.30
C ASP A 233 -13.06 -6.13 4.06
N ARG A 234 -11.82 -5.88 3.71
CA ARG A 234 -11.05 -4.76 4.26
C ARG A 234 -11.41 -3.47 3.54
N ARG A 235 -11.69 -2.44 4.32
CA ARG A 235 -11.86 -1.08 3.80
C ARG A 235 -10.56 -0.31 3.99
N TRP A 236 -10.01 0.18 2.90
CA TRP A 236 -8.70 0.83 2.85
C TRP A 236 -8.82 2.33 2.66
N VAL A 237 -8.00 3.10 3.36
CA VAL A 237 -7.69 4.47 2.99
C VAL A 237 -6.27 4.53 2.43
N GLY A 238 -6.15 4.80 1.14
CA GLY A 238 -4.87 4.97 0.46
C GLY A 238 -4.46 6.44 0.39
N LEU A 239 -3.22 6.76 0.76
CA LEU A 239 -2.67 8.12 0.65
C LEU A 239 -1.82 8.23 -0.61
N ALA A 240 -1.94 9.36 -1.30
CA ALA A 240 -1.16 9.72 -2.48
C ALA A 240 -0.92 11.23 -2.54
N ALA A 241 -0.01 11.68 -3.41
CA ALA A 241 0.31 13.10 -3.57
C ALA A 241 0.64 13.78 -2.22
N VAL A 242 1.43 13.09 -1.38
CA VAL A 242 1.90 13.66 -0.11
C VAL A 242 3.06 14.58 -0.41
N GLU A 243 2.86 15.86 -0.26
CA GLU A 243 3.92 16.86 -0.44
C GLU A 243 3.96 17.84 0.74
N VAL A 244 5.18 18.22 1.11
CA VAL A 244 5.46 19.28 2.07
C VAL A 244 6.34 20.31 1.38
N ALA A 245 5.94 21.58 1.42
CA ALA A 245 6.69 22.69 0.85
C ALA A 245 8.13 22.68 1.35
N GLN A 246 9.11 22.86 0.45
CA GLN A 246 10.53 22.65 0.73
C GLN A 246 11.02 23.40 1.98
N ALA A 247 10.60 24.65 2.14
CA ALA A 247 10.97 25.50 3.29
C ALA A 247 10.41 24.99 4.63
N HIS A 248 9.41 24.10 4.59
CA HIS A 248 8.68 23.60 5.77
C HIS A 248 8.92 22.10 6.04
N ARG A 249 9.82 21.45 5.29
CA ARG A 249 10.19 20.05 5.50
C ARG A 249 10.85 19.83 6.86
N ARG A 250 10.82 18.61 7.37
CA ARG A 250 11.42 18.17 8.64
C ARG A 250 10.84 18.87 9.90
N ARG A 251 9.61 19.38 9.80
CA ARG A 251 8.87 20.00 10.91
C ARG A 251 7.63 19.19 11.33
N GLY A 252 7.54 17.92 10.99
CA GLY A 252 6.42 17.04 11.35
C GLY A 252 5.17 17.19 10.49
N LEU A 253 5.11 18.11 9.50
CA LEU A 253 3.91 18.36 8.70
C LEU A 253 3.45 17.15 7.90
N GLY A 254 4.40 16.36 7.35
CA GLY A 254 4.08 15.11 6.67
C GLY A 254 3.41 14.09 7.59
N PHE A 255 3.91 13.92 8.81
CA PHE A 255 3.34 13.06 9.82
C PHE A 255 1.92 13.52 10.21
N LEU A 256 1.75 14.80 10.43
CA LEU A 256 0.47 15.40 10.80
C LEU A 256 -0.57 15.22 9.70
N ILE A 257 -0.27 15.61 8.45
CA ILE A 257 -1.26 15.55 7.36
C ILE A 257 -1.64 14.12 7.00
N CYS A 258 -0.67 13.19 6.97
CA CYS A 258 -0.96 11.77 6.75
C CYS A 258 -1.85 11.21 7.87
N GLY A 259 -1.52 11.48 9.13
CA GLY A 259 -2.30 11.02 10.28
C GLY A 259 -3.73 11.54 10.28
N GLU A 260 -3.92 12.83 9.96
CA GLU A 260 -5.25 13.43 9.88
C GLU A 260 -6.09 12.82 8.73
N MET A 261 -5.49 12.57 7.57
CA MET A 261 -6.22 11.97 6.47
C MET A 261 -6.50 10.48 6.71
N ILE A 262 -5.67 9.79 7.49
CA ILE A 262 -5.99 8.44 7.97
C ILE A 262 -7.17 8.48 8.95
N ARG A 263 -7.22 9.47 9.87
CA ARG A 263 -8.40 9.71 10.74
C ARG A 263 -9.66 9.96 9.92
N TRP A 264 -9.57 10.83 8.91
CA TRP A 264 -10.69 11.07 7.99
C TRP A 264 -11.22 9.77 7.38
N GLY A 265 -10.31 8.85 7.00
CA GLY A 265 -10.65 7.52 6.49
C GLY A 265 -11.31 6.64 7.54
N ARG A 266 -10.71 6.54 8.74
CA ARG A 266 -11.20 5.76 9.88
C ARG A 266 -12.62 6.19 10.28
N ASP A 267 -12.87 7.48 10.38
CA ASP A 267 -14.17 8.03 10.76
C ASP A 267 -15.26 7.76 9.70
N ARG A 268 -14.85 7.24 8.53
CA ARG A 268 -15.71 6.76 7.42
C ARG A 268 -15.64 5.25 7.23
N GLY A 269 -15.15 4.53 8.24
CA GLY A 269 -15.15 3.08 8.30
C GLY A 269 -13.92 2.39 7.69
N ALA A 270 -12.88 3.13 7.29
CA ALA A 270 -11.63 2.49 6.90
C ALA A 270 -10.99 1.79 8.11
N THR A 271 -10.61 0.54 7.93
CA THR A 271 -9.95 -0.29 8.94
C THR A 271 -8.45 -0.38 8.72
N HIS A 272 -8.03 -0.20 7.47
CA HIS A 272 -6.64 -0.30 7.04
C HIS A 272 -6.23 0.91 6.22
N THR A 273 -4.93 1.14 6.16
CA THR A 273 -4.33 2.19 5.33
C THR A 273 -3.14 1.66 4.55
N TYR A 274 -2.86 2.27 3.39
CA TYR A 274 -1.69 1.96 2.59
C TYR A 274 -1.12 3.20 1.92
N VAL A 275 0.16 3.09 1.56
CA VAL A 275 0.89 4.02 0.71
C VAL A 275 1.71 3.24 -0.32
N GLN A 276 1.98 3.88 -1.45
CA GLN A 276 2.85 3.36 -2.50
C GLN A 276 3.97 4.38 -2.71
N VAL A 277 5.20 4.00 -2.41
CA VAL A 277 6.36 4.89 -2.39
C VAL A 277 7.49 4.31 -3.23
N GLU A 278 8.14 5.15 -4.05
CA GLU A 278 9.34 4.74 -4.79
C GLU A 278 10.42 4.30 -3.80
N GLU A 279 11.13 3.21 -4.09
CA GLU A 279 12.03 2.53 -3.15
C GLU A 279 13.25 3.41 -2.77
N ASP A 280 13.60 4.36 -3.61
CA ASP A 280 14.66 5.35 -3.38
C ASP A 280 14.20 6.55 -2.53
N ASN A 281 12.90 6.72 -2.26
CA ASN A 281 12.38 7.79 -1.42
C ASN A 281 12.49 7.45 0.07
N ALA A 282 13.73 7.40 0.57
CA ALA A 282 14.03 7.08 1.98
C ALA A 282 13.31 8.00 2.97
N GLY A 283 13.09 9.28 2.60
CA GLY A 283 12.42 10.25 3.45
C GLY A 283 10.95 9.92 3.69
N ALA A 284 10.22 9.54 2.63
CA ALA A 284 8.82 9.12 2.73
C ALA A 284 8.70 7.77 3.45
N ILE A 285 9.59 6.81 3.17
CA ILE A 285 9.62 5.51 3.85
C ILE A 285 9.82 5.70 5.37
N ALA A 286 10.75 6.57 5.77
CA ALA A 286 10.99 6.87 7.19
C ALA A 286 9.74 7.51 7.85
N LEU A 287 9.05 8.41 7.15
CA LEU A 287 7.80 9.02 7.60
C LEU A 287 6.72 7.96 7.86
N TYR A 288 6.50 7.05 6.89
CA TYR A 288 5.47 6.03 7.03
C TYR A 288 5.81 5.00 8.11
N ARG A 289 7.08 4.63 8.26
CA ARG A 289 7.52 3.79 9.39
C ARG A 289 7.29 4.45 10.75
N ALA A 290 7.52 5.76 10.85
CA ALA A 290 7.24 6.51 12.09
C ALA A 290 5.74 6.55 12.43
N LEU A 291 4.85 6.50 11.44
CA LEU A 291 3.41 6.34 11.63
C LEU A 291 3.01 4.91 12.05
N GLY A 292 3.88 3.92 11.83
CA GLY A 292 3.61 2.51 12.15
C GLY A 292 3.28 1.63 10.94
N PHE A 293 3.49 2.12 9.71
CA PHE A 293 3.36 1.28 8.52
C PHE A 293 4.47 0.24 8.46
N VAL A 294 4.12 -0.91 7.91
CA VAL A 294 5.05 -2.01 7.63
C VAL A 294 5.09 -2.32 6.14
N ASP A 295 6.20 -2.91 5.71
CA ASP A 295 6.35 -3.36 4.32
C ASP A 295 5.32 -4.47 4.03
N HIS A 296 4.49 -4.28 3.00
CA HIS A 296 3.49 -5.26 2.59
C HIS A 296 3.97 -6.08 1.38
N HIS A 297 4.28 -5.43 0.28
CA HIS A 297 4.85 -6.04 -0.93
C HIS A 297 5.51 -4.96 -1.80
N ARG A 298 6.09 -5.39 -2.91
CA ARG A 298 6.62 -4.49 -3.93
C ARG A 298 5.91 -4.72 -5.25
N TYR A 299 5.97 -3.73 -6.11
CA TYR A 299 5.73 -3.89 -7.51
C TYR A 299 6.78 -3.16 -8.34
N ARG A 300 6.91 -3.56 -9.59
CA ARG A 300 7.74 -2.88 -10.59
C ARG A 300 6.96 -2.71 -11.86
N TYR A 301 7.48 -1.89 -12.75
CA TYR A 301 6.95 -1.77 -14.09
C TYR A 301 7.83 -2.54 -15.06
N ALA A 302 7.19 -3.08 -16.14
CA ALA A 302 7.88 -3.66 -17.26
C ALA A 302 7.39 -3.02 -18.55
N THR A 303 8.31 -2.69 -19.46
CA THR A 303 8.03 -2.14 -20.78
C THR A 303 8.64 -3.05 -21.85
N ALA A 304 7.90 -3.26 -22.94
CA ALA A 304 8.42 -4.02 -24.06
C ALA A 304 9.69 -3.36 -24.63
N PRO A 305 10.63 -4.14 -25.19
CA PRO A 305 11.73 -3.59 -25.94
C PRO A 305 11.19 -2.72 -27.08
N THR A 306 11.87 -1.60 -27.35
CA THR A 306 11.58 -0.78 -28.54
C THR A 306 11.95 -1.61 -29.77
N PRO A 307 11.08 -1.68 -30.78
CA PRO A 307 11.37 -2.43 -32.00
C PRO A 307 12.59 -1.89 -32.75
#